data_b13ccd805f2e92f771a806cf1f07a079
#
_entry.id   b13ccd805f2e92f771a806cf1f07a079
#
_cell.length_a   1.000
_cell.length_b   1.000
_cell.length_c   1.000
_cell.angle_alpha   90.00
_cell.angle_beta   90.00
_cell.angle_gamma   90.00
#
_symmetry.space_group_name_H-M   'P 1'
#
loop_
_entity.id
_entity.type
_entity.pdbx_description
1 polymer ?
#
loop_
_entity_poly.entity_id
_entity_poly.type
_entity_poly.pdbx_seq_one_letter_code
_entity_poly.pdbx_strand_id
1 'polypeptide(L)'
;MNIWTMTRWKKYIDVDACGHRSGLRMRFDQGVDPEVRRACMEFAKWLRQEYEFPMRVPVYVKAAVRIRAMDGDMVCGTFFRPYSMSVEPYARIATGDYLDLCEERGQDNALAEILLCMAHELTHYFQWLNQLNLTPVGEERQAKRYAH
;
A
#
# COMPACT_ATOMS: atom_id res chain seq x y z
N MET A 1 -6.12 12.48 -14.83
CA MET A 1 -5.07 11.45 -15.05
C MET A 1 -5.01 10.52 -13.85
N ASN A 2 -4.94 9.23 -14.10
CA ASN A 2 -4.90 8.22 -13.03
C ASN A 2 -3.49 8.15 -12.43
N ILE A 3 -3.38 8.39 -11.12
CA ILE A 3 -2.09 8.36 -10.42
C ILE A 3 -1.39 7.00 -10.52
N TRP A 4 -2.16 5.90 -10.60
CA TRP A 4 -1.60 4.55 -10.68
C TRP A 4 -0.93 4.27 -12.03
N THR A 5 -1.26 5.03 -13.08
CA THR A 5 -0.67 4.89 -14.42
C THR A 5 0.20 6.07 -14.82
N MET A 6 0.34 7.06 -13.96
CA MET A 6 1.16 8.24 -14.21
C MET A 6 2.64 7.85 -14.32
N THR A 7 3.36 8.46 -15.26
CA THR A 7 4.74 8.11 -15.55
C THR A 7 5.74 9.26 -15.32
N ARG A 8 5.35 10.27 -14.54
CA ARG A 8 6.28 11.38 -14.17
C ARG A 8 7.55 10.86 -13.49
N TRP A 9 7.44 9.71 -12.81
CA TRP A 9 8.58 9.09 -12.14
C TRP A 9 9.74 8.81 -13.09
N LYS A 10 9.49 8.64 -14.38
CA LYS A 10 10.55 8.41 -15.39
C LYS A 10 11.57 9.53 -15.44
N LYS A 11 11.21 10.73 -14.97
CA LYS A 11 12.12 11.88 -14.89
C LYS A 11 13.06 11.79 -13.68
N TYR A 12 12.71 11.02 -12.66
CA TYR A 12 13.41 11.01 -11.38
C TYR A 12 14.06 9.67 -11.08
N ILE A 13 13.60 8.60 -11.70
CA ILE A 13 14.07 7.24 -11.44
C ILE A 13 14.68 6.68 -12.72
N ASP A 14 15.97 6.36 -12.65
CA ASP A 14 16.63 5.58 -13.68
C ASP A 14 16.50 4.11 -13.25
N VAL A 15 15.62 3.38 -13.92
CA VAL A 15 15.34 1.97 -13.59
C VAL A 15 16.61 1.12 -13.70
N ASP A 16 17.49 1.46 -14.66
CA ASP A 16 18.74 0.72 -14.85
C ASP A 16 19.75 1.02 -13.75
N ALA A 17 19.72 2.23 -13.18
CA ALA A 17 20.64 2.65 -12.14
C ALA A 17 20.20 2.21 -10.74
N CYS A 18 18.93 1.85 -10.54
CA CYS A 18 18.39 1.49 -9.22
C CYS A 18 18.74 0.07 -8.76
N GLY A 19 19.75 -0.56 -9.35
CA GLY A 19 20.20 -1.89 -8.94
C GLY A 19 19.15 -2.98 -9.15
N HIS A 20 18.19 -2.75 -10.05
CA HIS A 20 17.11 -3.68 -10.41
C HIS A 20 16.15 -4.00 -9.27
N ARG A 21 16.08 -3.14 -8.24
CA ARG A 21 15.10 -3.30 -7.17
C ARG A 21 13.80 -2.64 -7.56
N SER A 22 12.88 -3.46 -8.06
CA SER A 22 11.55 -3.01 -8.45
C SER A 22 10.50 -4.00 -7.95
N GLY A 23 9.25 -3.61 -8.06
CA GLY A 23 8.12 -4.49 -7.84
C GLY A 23 7.49 -4.40 -6.46
N LEU A 24 6.26 -4.84 -6.42
CA LEU A 24 5.47 -4.97 -5.21
C LEU A 24 5.87 -6.28 -4.50
N ARG A 25 6.19 -6.19 -3.21
CA ARG A 25 6.59 -7.34 -2.40
C ARG A 25 5.66 -7.46 -1.19
N MET A 26 5.12 -8.65 -0.97
CA MET A 26 4.26 -8.91 0.17
C MET A 26 5.06 -9.59 1.28
N ARG A 27 4.90 -9.10 2.51
CA ARG A 27 5.51 -9.67 3.71
C ARG A 27 4.43 -9.85 4.76
N PHE A 28 4.31 -11.04 5.33
CA PHE A 28 3.23 -11.37 6.24
C PHE A 28 3.77 -11.71 7.61
N ASP A 29 3.17 -11.12 8.66
CA ASP A 29 3.36 -11.60 10.01
C ASP A 29 2.80 -13.02 10.14
N GLN A 30 3.38 -13.80 11.05
CA GLN A 30 3.00 -15.19 11.24
C GLN A 30 1.54 -15.35 11.66
N GLY A 31 1.00 -14.40 12.41
CA GLY A 31 -0.38 -14.46 12.92
C GLY A 31 -1.47 -13.98 11.97
N VAL A 32 -1.14 -13.63 10.73
CA VAL A 32 -2.14 -13.17 9.76
C VAL A 32 -3.05 -14.34 9.36
N ASP A 33 -4.37 -14.09 9.35
CA ASP A 33 -5.35 -15.11 8.96
C ASP A 33 -5.05 -15.63 7.55
N PRO A 34 -5.13 -16.97 7.32
CA PRO A 34 -4.85 -17.54 6.00
C PRO A 34 -5.70 -16.98 4.86
N GLU A 35 -6.97 -16.63 5.14
CA GLU A 35 -7.84 -16.03 4.12
C GLU A 35 -7.41 -14.61 3.76
N VAL A 36 -6.97 -13.83 4.75
CA VAL A 36 -6.40 -12.50 4.50
C VAL A 36 -5.13 -12.64 3.67
N ARG A 37 -4.27 -13.58 4.02
CA ARG A 37 -3.04 -13.83 3.28
C ARG A 37 -3.35 -14.18 1.83
N ARG A 38 -4.29 -15.09 1.60
CA ARG A 38 -4.70 -15.51 0.26
C ARG A 38 -5.22 -14.32 -0.55
N ALA A 39 -6.13 -13.55 0.02
CA ALA A 39 -6.71 -12.38 -0.65
C ALA A 39 -5.65 -11.35 -1.01
N CYS A 40 -4.74 -11.06 -0.09
CA CYS A 40 -3.65 -10.11 -0.35
C CYS A 40 -2.69 -10.61 -1.43
N MET A 41 -2.37 -11.90 -1.44
CA MET A 41 -1.51 -12.49 -2.46
C MET A 41 -2.15 -12.42 -3.85
N GLU A 42 -3.43 -12.75 -3.95
CA GLU A 42 -4.17 -12.67 -5.21
C GLU A 42 -4.26 -11.23 -5.72
N PHE A 43 -4.56 -10.30 -4.82
CA PHE A 43 -4.62 -8.88 -5.17
C PHE A 43 -3.27 -8.36 -5.64
N ALA A 44 -2.20 -8.70 -4.94
CA ALA A 44 -0.85 -8.31 -5.34
C ALA A 44 -0.47 -8.86 -6.71
N LYS A 45 -0.85 -10.11 -7.00
CA LYS A 45 -0.63 -10.72 -8.31
C LYS A 45 -1.34 -9.93 -9.42
N TRP A 46 -2.61 -9.58 -9.19
CA TRP A 46 -3.37 -8.78 -10.13
C TRP A 46 -2.76 -7.39 -10.32
N LEU A 47 -2.36 -6.73 -9.22
CA LEU A 47 -1.74 -5.41 -9.29
C LEU A 47 -0.45 -5.43 -10.12
N ARG A 48 0.36 -6.47 -9.96
CA ARG A 48 1.62 -6.59 -10.73
C ARG A 48 1.37 -6.77 -12.23
N GLN A 49 0.23 -7.34 -12.61
CA GLN A 49 -0.15 -7.50 -14.01
C GLN A 49 -0.67 -6.21 -14.62
N GLU A 50 -1.37 -5.38 -13.83
CA GLU A 50 -2.07 -4.20 -14.31
C GLU A 50 -1.25 -2.92 -14.20
N TYR A 51 -0.28 -2.86 -13.27
CA TYR A 51 0.46 -1.63 -12.98
C TYR A 51 1.95 -1.88 -12.84
N GLU A 52 2.74 -0.83 -13.16
CA GLU A 52 4.19 -0.85 -12.97
C GLU A 52 4.55 -0.38 -11.57
N PHE A 53 5.48 -1.09 -10.95
CA PHE A 53 6.08 -0.70 -9.66
C PHE A 53 7.59 -0.52 -9.87
N PRO A 54 8.02 0.64 -10.42
CA PRO A 54 9.42 0.83 -10.82
C PRO A 54 10.40 0.86 -9.65
N MET A 55 9.95 1.32 -8.48
CA MET A 55 10.70 1.24 -7.24
C MET A 55 10.11 0.14 -6.39
N ARG A 56 10.96 -0.73 -5.83
CA ARG A 56 10.49 -1.80 -4.95
C ARG A 56 9.73 -1.24 -3.77
N VAL A 57 8.55 -1.80 -3.47
CA VAL A 57 7.73 -1.42 -2.33
C VAL A 57 7.27 -2.67 -1.58
N PRO A 58 7.86 -2.95 -0.41
CA PRO A 58 7.34 -3.99 0.46
C PRO A 58 6.06 -3.52 1.14
N VAL A 59 5.09 -4.40 1.23
CA VAL A 59 3.86 -4.20 2.02
C VAL A 59 3.89 -5.20 3.16
N TYR A 60 4.01 -4.69 4.37
CA TYR A 60 4.02 -5.51 5.59
C TYR A 60 2.60 -5.69 6.09
N VAL A 61 2.10 -6.90 5.96
CA VAL A 61 0.76 -7.27 6.43
C VAL A 61 0.88 -7.74 7.87
N LYS A 62 0.39 -6.93 8.80
CA LYS A 62 0.56 -7.11 10.23
C LYS A 62 -0.62 -7.82 10.86
N ALA A 63 -0.34 -8.70 11.82
CA ALA A 63 -1.38 -9.37 12.61
C ALA A 63 -2.01 -8.43 13.65
N ALA A 64 -1.43 -7.28 13.90
CA ALA A 64 -1.94 -6.30 14.85
C ALA A 64 -3.28 -5.73 14.41
N VAL A 65 -4.11 -5.32 15.38
CA VAL A 65 -5.40 -4.68 15.11
C VAL A 65 -5.21 -3.29 14.53
N ARG A 66 -4.20 -2.56 15.02
CA ARG A 66 -3.84 -1.22 14.54
C ARG A 66 -2.33 -1.06 14.51
N ILE A 67 -1.88 -0.08 13.73
CA ILE A 67 -0.46 0.27 13.59
C ILE A 67 -0.26 1.67 14.16
N ARG A 68 0.83 1.87 14.90
CA ARG A 68 1.19 3.20 15.38
C ARG A 68 1.85 3.98 14.25
N ALA A 69 1.25 5.11 13.87
CA ALA A 69 1.82 6.03 12.90
C ALA A 69 2.93 6.86 13.53
N MET A 70 3.71 7.56 12.73
CA MET A 70 4.83 8.39 13.22
C MET A 70 4.38 9.51 14.15
N ASP A 71 3.16 10.02 14.00
CA ASP A 71 2.57 11.02 14.88
C ASP A 71 2.00 10.45 16.19
N GLY A 72 2.07 9.13 16.35
CA GLY A 72 1.57 8.43 17.54
C GLY A 72 0.14 7.92 17.43
N ASP A 73 -0.60 8.31 16.40
CA ASP A 73 -1.98 7.83 16.21
C ASP A 73 -1.99 6.35 15.81
N MET A 74 -3.04 5.65 16.23
CA MET A 74 -3.27 4.25 15.85
C MET A 74 -4.15 4.21 14.59
N VAL A 75 -3.63 3.62 13.53
CA VAL A 75 -4.26 3.62 12.21
C VAL A 75 -4.30 2.20 11.62
N CYS A 76 -5.11 2.00 10.58
CA CYS A 76 -5.19 0.70 9.90
C CYS A 76 -4.08 0.50 8.88
N GLY A 77 -3.44 1.57 8.42
CA GLY A 77 -2.33 1.47 7.47
C GLY A 77 -1.45 2.71 7.49
N THR A 78 -0.21 2.54 7.06
CA THR A 78 0.76 3.63 6.92
C THR A 78 1.58 3.42 5.66
N PHE A 79 2.08 4.52 5.11
CA PHE A 79 3.08 4.48 4.06
C PHE A 79 4.29 5.30 4.48
N PHE A 80 5.48 4.65 4.48
CA PHE A 80 6.74 5.34 4.72
C PHE A 80 7.19 6.01 3.43
N ARG A 81 7.27 7.32 3.47
CA ARG A 81 7.66 8.17 2.36
C ARG A 81 9.12 8.60 2.56
N PRO A 82 10.08 7.97 1.87
CA PRO A 82 11.47 8.38 2.01
C PRO A 82 11.69 9.79 1.51
N TYR A 83 12.60 10.51 2.17
CA TYR A 83 13.00 11.83 1.71
C TYR A 83 13.75 11.76 0.38
N SER A 84 14.57 10.71 0.20
CA SER A 84 15.37 10.49 -1.01
C SER A 84 14.75 9.39 -1.85
N MET A 85 14.74 9.59 -3.18
CA MET A 85 14.28 8.57 -4.13
C MET A 85 15.23 7.37 -4.20
N SER A 86 16.39 7.43 -3.57
CA SER A 86 17.33 6.30 -3.49
C SER A 86 17.03 5.38 -2.32
N VAL A 87 16.13 5.77 -1.41
CA VAL A 87 15.73 4.97 -0.25
C VAL A 87 14.40 4.29 -0.56
N GLU A 88 14.31 3.01 -0.21
CA GLU A 88 13.14 2.19 -0.49
C GLU A 88 11.98 2.59 0.42
N PRO A 89 10.79 2.87 -0.16
CA PRO A 89 9.58 3.08 0.63
C PRO A 89 8.99 1.77 1.12
N TYR A 90 8.03 1.83 2.04
CA TYR A 90 7.24 0.65 2.41
C TYR A 90 5.87 1.04 2.94
N ALA A 91 4.94 0.10 2.87
CA ALA A 91 3.62 0.25 3.45
C ALA A 91 3.42 -0.80 4.54
N ARG A 92 2.57 -0.49 5.50
CA ARG A 92 2.14 -1.43 6.54
C ARG A 92 0.63 -1.40 6.62
N ILE A 93 -0.01 -2.55 6.72
CA ILE A 93 -1.45 -2.65 6.95
C ILE A 93 -1.74 -3.57 8.13
N ALA A 94 -2.72 -3.18 8.95
CA ALA A 94 -3.18 -3.93 10.11
C ALA A 94 -4.36 -4.82 9.71
N THR A 95 -4.36 -6.08 10.13
CA THR A 95 -5.40 -7.03 9.76
C THR A 95 -5.97 -7.79 10.96
N GLY A 96 -5.60 -7.39 12.18
CA GLY A 96 -5.98 -8.13 13.39
C GLY A 96 -7.45 -8.09 13.74
N ASP A 97 -8.23 -7.19 13.13
CA ASP A 97 -9.67 -7.09 13.34
C ASP A 97 -10.49 -7.88 12.29
N TYR A 98 -9.83 -8.69 11.46
CA TYR A 98 -10.50 -9.41 10.37
C TYR A 98 -11.69 -10.24 10.84
N LEU A 99 -11.53 -11.05 11.90
CA LEU A 99 -12.61 -11.90 12.39
C LEU A 99 -13.81 -11.08 12.90
N ASP A 100 -13.54 -9.98 13.59
CA ASP A 100 -14.59 -9.06 14.04
C ASP A 100 -15.33 -8.44 12.85
N LEU A 101 -14.59 -8.05 11.82
CA LEU A 101 -15.18 -7.50 10.60
C LEU A 101 -16.04 -8.55 9.88
N CYS A 102 -15.63 -9.82 9.89
CA CYS A 102 -16.44 -10.91 9.32
C CYS A 102 -17.78 -11.03 10.02
N GLU A 103 -17.80 -10.92 11.35
CA GLU A 103 -19.04 -10.98 12.13
C GLU A 103 -19.95 -9.78 11.84
N GLU A 104 -19.37 -8.59 11.69
CA GLU A 104 -20.13 -7.37 11.46
C GLU A 104 -20.62 -7.23 10.01
N ARG A 105 -19.83 -7.63 9.02
CA ARG A 105 -20.05 -7.27 7.62
C ARG A 105 -19.99 -8.43 6.66
N GLY A 106 -19.67 -9.64 7.12
CA GLY A 106 -19.44 -10.80 6.27
C GLY A 106 -18.00 -10.86 5.73
N GLN A 107 -17.61 -12.05 5.31
CA GLN A 107 -16.23 -12.33 4.89
C GLN A 107 -15.80 -11.49 3.69
N ASP A 108 -16.65 -11.39 2.66
CA ASP A 108 -16.27 -10.67 1.43
C ASP A 108 -16.05 -9.19 1.71
N ASN A 109 -16.91 -8.58 2.52
CA ASN A 109 -16.76 -7.16 2.88
C ASN A 109 -15.57 -6.92 3.78
N ALA A 110 -15.28 -7.85 4.68
CA ALA A 110 -14.10 -7.76 5.55
C ALA A 110 -12.80 -7.81 4.74
N LEU A 111 -12.71 -8.73 3.80
CA LEU A 111 -11.55 -8.83 2.90
C LEU A 111 -11.43 -7.58 2.03
N ALA A 112 -12.56 -7.09 1.48
CA ALA A 112 -12.55 -5.88 0.66
C ALA A 112 -12.01 -4.69 1.44
N GLU A 113 -12.37 -4.53 2.71
CA GLU A 113 -11.90 -3.43 3.54
C GLU A 113 -10.38 -3.48 3.74
N ILE A 114 -9.84 -4.68 3.96
CA ILE A 114 -8.38 -4.87 4.08
C ILE A 114 -7.68 -4.51 2.76
N LEU A 115 -8.21 -4.98 1.63
CA LEU A 115 -7.63 -4.66 0.32
C LEU A 115 -7.74 -3.18 -0.01
N LEU A 116 -8.82 -2.51 0.42
CA LEU A 116 -8.95 -1.06 0.27
C LEU A 116 -7.91 -0.30 1.08
N CYS A 117 -7.59 -0.78 2.27
CA CYS A 117 -6.52 -0.21 3.08
C CYS A 117 -5.18 -0.31 2.34
N MET A 118 -4.88 -1.46 1.75
CA MET A 118 -3.68 -1.65 0.96
C MET A 118 -3.65 -0.71 -0.25
N ALA A 119 -4.75 -0.61 -1.00
CA ALA A 119 -4.86 0.27 -2.16
C ALA A 119 -4.66 1.74 -1.77
N HIS A 120 -5.19 2.14 -0.61
CA HIS A 120 -5.01 3.49 -0.08
C HIS A 120 -3.52 3.79 0.14
N GLU A 121 -2.79 2.89 0.81
CA GLU A 121 -1.37 3.10 1.06
C GLU A 121 -0.53 3.06 -0.22
N LEU A 122 -0.88 2.19 -1.17
CA LEU A 122 -0.20 2.15 -2.47
C LEU A 122 -0.49 3.39 -3.32
N THR A 123 -1.62 4.06 -3.12
CA THR A 123 -1.85 5.35 -3.76
C THR A 123 -0.83 6.38 -3.26
N HIS A 124 -0.51 6.36 -1.97
CA HIS A 124 0.57 7.21 -1.45
C HIS A 124 1.93 6.87 -2.08
N TYR A 125 2.17 5.59 -2.38
CA TYR A 125 3.36 5.18 -3.11
C TYR A 125 3.44 5.87 -4.48
N PHE A 126 2.36 5.86 -5.25
CA PHE A 126 2.35 6.49 -6.57
C PHE A 126 2.44 8.02 -6.48
N GLN A 127 1.87 8.62 -5.44
CA GLN A 127 2.04 10.05 -5.18
C GLN A 127 3.52 10.39 -4.94
N TRP A 128 4.18 9.62 -4.09
CA TRP A 128 5.60 9.78 -3.79
C TRP A 128 6.46 9.53 -5.03
N LEU A 129 6.19 8.43 -5.73
CA LEU A 129 6.93 8.01 -6.91
C LEU A 129 6.95 9.11 -7.98
N ASN A 130 5.81 9.76 -8.20
CA ASN A 130 5.63 10.81 -9.18
C ASN A 130 5.91 12.20 -8.62
N GLN A 131 6.32 12.31 -7.38
CA GLN A 131 6.68 13.55 -6.68
C GLN A 131 5.58 14.60 -6.80
N LEU A 132 4.34 14.21 -6.55
CA LEU A 132 3.23 15.15 -6.54
C LEU A 132 3.32 16.08 -5.35
N ASN A 133 3.21 17.38 -5.61
CA ASN A 133 3.28 18.40 -4.57
C ASN A 133 1.87 18.72 -4.05
N LEU A 134 1.24 17.72 -3.45
CA LEU A 134 -0.11 17.85 -2.89
C LEU A 134 -0.04 18.27 -1.42
N THR A 135 -1.09 18.98 -0.98
CA THR A 135 -1.26 19.21 0.45
C THR A 135 -1.56 17.88 1.15
N PRO A 136 -1.33 17.76 2.47
CA PRO A 136 -1.68 16.53 3.18
C PRO A 136 -3.16 16.14 3.01
N VAL A 137 -4.07 17.11 3.02
CA VAL A 137 -5.50 16.88 2.78
C VAL A 137 -5.73 16.39 1.35
N GLY A 138 -5.05 16.98 0.35
CA GLY A 138 -5.15 16.59 -1.04
C GLY A 138 -4.64 15.17 -1.29
N GLU A 139 -3.55 14.77 -0.63
CA GLU A 139 -3.01 13.42 -0.71
C GLU A 139 -4.01 12.39 -0.18
N GLU A 140 -4.61 12.64 0.97
CA GLU A 140 -5.60 11.75 1.56
C GLU A 140 -6.87 11.67 0.73
N ARG A 141 -7.31 12.80 0.17
CA ARG A 141 -8.48 12.84 -0.70
C ARG A 141 -8.25 11.98 -1.94
N GLN A 142 -7.10 12.10 -2.58
CA GLN A 142 -6.76 11.30 -3.75
C GLN A 142 -6.65 9.82 -3.40
N ALA A 143 -6.02 9.48 -2.27
CA ALA A 143 -5.88 8.11 -1.83
C ALA A 143 -7.23 7.44 -1.59
N LYS A 144 -8.17 8.14 -0.97
CA LYS A 144 -9.54 7.64 -0.78
C LYS A 144 -10.25 7.43 -2.10
N ARG A 145 -10.07 8.34 -3.05
CA ARG A 145 -10.70 8.27 -4.36
C ARG A 145 -10.28 7.02 -5.13
N TYR A 146 -8.99 6.67 -5.09
CA TYR A 146 -8.47 5.53 -5.83
C TYR A 146 -8.57 4.20 -5.08
N ALA A 147 -8.90 4.22 -3.80
CA ALA A 147 -9.15 3.01 -3.02
C ALA A 147 -10.58 2.48 -3.21
N HIS A 148 -11.48 3.31 -3.74
CA HIS A 148 -12.88 2.92 -3.98
C HIS A 148 -13.17 2.61 -5.48
#